data_d4b35ccd8700eeeb889fcf921bfb9fa6
#
_entry.id   d4b35ccd8700eeeb889fcf921bfb9fa6
#
_cell.length_a   1.000
_cell.length_b   1.000
_cell.length_c   1.000
_cell.angle_alpha   90.00
_cell.angle_beta   90.00
_cell.angle_gamma   90.00
#
_symmetry.space_group_name_H-M   'P 1'
#
loop_
_entity.id
_entity.type
_entity.pdbx_description
1 polymer ?
#
loop_
_entity_poly.entity_id
_entity_poly.type
_entity_poly.pdbx_seq_one_letter_code
_entity_poly.pdbx_strand_id
1 'polypeptide(L)'
;MKEPLNQQLLDEKWMSHALKLAAKASSLGEVPVAALLIGPDGKTLLAQSYNHRESWQSPLAHAEVIVLHTASKKIHNWRLENCTLYVTLEPCLMCAGALLQSRVKRVVYGVKDPKSGAVDSLYKTFQDLRLNHQIEVTAGILEQNCVKLLQDFFKSRREEHKIVKQQKIYRRRASVIVVHQNKVLGFHAMDPTSKKHYFFMPGGKIEKNESAVEAAIRETLEETGYKIRILPNHELRRRYDFEWDGRVNHCDTSFFVGILDEDWFEPVPVKDAPYNKGPQWLPVKNLDDIFNYHPDILWGARWGVKKSLLRPD
;
A
#
# COMPACT_ATOMS: atom_id res chain seq x y z
N MET A 1 27.34 -28.70 -37.79
CA MET A 1 26.12 -28.86 -36.97
C MET A 1 26.46 -29.01 -35.46
N LYS A 2 27.18 -28.03 -34.87
CA LYS A 2 27.46 -27.98 -33.40
C LYS A 2 26.97 -26.69 -32.73
N GLU A 3 26.26 -25.80 -33.43
CA GLU A 3 25.84 -24.50 -32.95
C GLU A 3 24.64 -24.48 -31.97
N PRO A 4 23.57 -25.30 -32.12
CA PRO A 4 22.41 -25.16 -31.24
C PRO A 4 22.70 -25.55 -29.80
N LEU A 5 23.53 -26.54 -29.53
CA LEU A 5 23.87 -26.99 -28.17
C LEU A 5 24.71 -25.95 -27.40
N ASN A 6 25.58 -25.23 -28.11
CA ASN A 6 26.44 -24.20 -27.53
C ASN A 6 25.62 -22.93 -27.14
N GLN A 7 24.62 -22.55 -27.96
CA GLN A 7 23.77 -21.40 -27.68
C GLN A 7 22.86 -21.67 -26.51
N GLN A 8 22.24 -22.84 -26.40
CA GLN A 8 21.41 -23.23 -25.27
C GLN A 8 22.18 -23.18 -23.94
N LEU A 9 23.39 -23.77 -23.91
CA LEU A 9 24.24 -23.72 -22.72
C LEU A 9 24.62 -22.28 -22.33
N LEU A 10 24.83 -21.41 -23.30
CA LEU A 10 25.08 -19.99 -23.02
C LEU A 10 23.84 -19.29 -22.48
N ASP A 11 22.66 -19.57 -23.02
CA ASP A 11 21.39 -19.01 -22.54
C ASP A 11 21.11 -19.48 -21.11
N GLU A 12 21.30 -20.76 -20.81
CA GLU A 12 21.14 -21.30 -19.45
C GLU A 12 22.13 -20.67 -18.45
N LYS A 13 23.37 -20.44 -18.86
CA LYS A 13 24.38 -19.74 -18.05
C LYS A 13 23.91 -18.34 -17.68
N TRP A 14 23.49 -17.54 -18.66
CA TRP A 14 23.04 -16.16 -18.40
C TRP A 14 21.73 -16.12 -17.63
N MET A 15 20.79 -17.02 -17.92
CA MET A 15 19.53 -17.13 -17.17
C MET A 15 19.78 -17.55 -15.71
N SER A 16 20.74 -18.45 -15.47
CA SER A 16 21.16 -18.81 -14.09
C SER A 16 21.72 -17.59 -13.34
N HIS A 17 22.44 -16.70 -14.02
CA HIS A 17 22.89 -15.44 -13.42
C HIS A 17 21.70 -14.53 -13.11
N ALA A 18 20.75 -14.38 -14.03
CA ALA A 18 19.54 -13.60 -13.81
C ALA A 18 18.73 -14.13 -12.62
N LEU A 19 18.60 -15.46 -12.48
CA LEU A 19 17.91 -16.09 -11.35
C LEU A 19 18.56 -15.76 -9.99
N LYS A 20 19.89 -15.75 -9.90
CA LYS A 20 20.59 -15.34 -8.66
C LYS A 20 20.27 -13.89 -8.30
N LEU A 21 20.20 -13.03 -9.29
CA LEU A 21 19.88 -11.62 -9.12
C LEU A 21 18.41 -11.43 -8.73
N ALA A 22 17.50 -12.21 -9.34
CA ALA A 22 16.07 -12.22 -8.99
C ALA A 22 15.83 -12.73 -7.55
N ALA A 23 16.60 -13.73 -7.09
CA ALA A 23 16.54 -14.19 -5.70
C ALA A 23 16.94 -13.08 -4.71
N LYS A 24 17.91 -12.24 -5.08
CA LYS A 24 18.27 -11.05 -4.29
C LYS A 24 17.11 -10.05 -4.23
N ALA A 25 16.40 -9.80 -5.34
CA ALA A 25 15.21 -8.96 -5.35
C ALA A 25 14.15 -9.46 -4.35
N SER A 26 13.89 -10.78 -4.38
CA SER A 26 12.96 -11.43 -3.45
C SER A 26 13.30 -11.17 -1.98
N SER A 27 14.58 -11.28 -1.61
CA SER A 27 15.03 -11.03 -0.23
C SER A 27 14.89 -9.57 0.23
N LEU A 28 14.76 -8.64 -0.73
CA LEU A 28 14.53 -7.21 -0.50
C LEU A 28 13.04 -6.80 -0.60
N GLY A 29 12.13 -7.78 -0.75
CA GLY A 29 10.70 -7.52 -0.86
C GLY A 29 10.21 -7.11 -2.24
N GLU A 30 11.08 -7.11 -3.25
CA GLU A 30 10.74 -6.85 -4.65
C GLU A 30 10.26 -8.13 -5.35
N VAL A 31 9.37 -7.96 -6.34
CA VAL A 31 9.01 -9.09 -7.21
C VAL A 31 10.27 -9.63 -7.86
N PRO A 32 10.53 -10.96 -7.78
CA PRO A 32 11.80 -11.56 -8.19
C PRO A 32 11.94 -11.65 -9.73
N VAL A 33 12.05 -10.49 -10.34
CA VAL A 33 12.36 -10.33 -11.76
C VAL A 33 13.71 -9.65 -11.89
N ALA A 34 14.57 -10.21 -12.72
CA ALA A 34 15.88 -9.65 -13.01
C ALA A 34 16.19 -9.74 -14.50
N ALA A 35 16.96 -8.77 -14.97
CA ALA A 35 17.39 -8.69 -16.36
C ALA A 35 18.90 -8.46 -16.47
N LEU A 36 19.48 -8.97 -17.56
CA LEU A 36 20.87 -8.79 -17.97
C LEU A 36 20.89 -8.35 -19.42
N LEU A 37 21.75 -7.41 -19.79
CA LEU A 37 22.04 -7.12 -21.19
C LEU A 37 23.45 -7.57 -21.53
N ILE A 38 23.55 -8.43 -22.53
CA ILE A 38 24.81 -8.99 -23.03
C ILE A 38 25.14 -8.35 -24.35
N GLY A 39 26.40 -7.94 -24.50
CA GLY A 39 26.90 -7.29 -25.71
C GLY A 39 26.93 -8.20 -26.95
N PRO A 40 27.27 -7.60 -28.10
CA PRO A 40 27.29 -8.29 -29.41
C PRO A 40 28.22 -9.52 -29.48
N ASP A 41 29.22 -9.58 -28.62
CA ASP A 41 30.17 -10.70 -28.51
C ASP A 41 29.60 -11.92 -27.78
N GLY A 42 28.39 -11.84 -27.23
CA GLY A 42 27.73 -12.87 -26.43
C GLY A 42 28.36 -13.15 -25.08
N LYS A 43 29.41 -12.39 -24.68
CA LYS A 43 30.22 -12.62 -23.48
C LYS A 43 30.27 -11.45 -22.53
N THR A 44 30.23 -10.23 -23.04
CA THR A 44 30.35 -9.01 -22.25
C THR A 44 29.02 -8.65 -21.59
N LEU A 45 28.98 -8.64 -20.26
CA LEU A 45 27.83 -8.11 -19.47
C LEU A 45 27.88 -6.58 -19.48
N LEU A 46 26.98 -5.95 -20.23
CA LEU A 46 26.87 -4.50 -20.34
C LEU A 46 26.17 -3.89 -19.10
N ALA A 47 25.05 -4.48 -18.70
CA ALA A 47 24.28 -4.05 -17.52
C ALA A 47 23.50 -5.21 -16.93
N GLN A 48 23.17 -5.10 -15.65
CA GLN A 48 22.29 -6.01 -14.94
C GLN A 48 21.47 -5.26 -13.89
N SER A 49 20.24 -5.69 -13.66
CA SER A 49 19.37 -5.17 -12.60
C SER A 49 18.29 -6.18 -12.25
N TYR A 50 17.61 -5.89 -11.16
CA TYR A 50 16.35 -6.52 -10.76
C TYR A 50 15.28 -5.44 -10.57
N ASN A 51 14.04 -5.83 -10.33
CA ASN A 51 12.97 -4.88 -10.04
C ASN A 51 13.27 -4.02 -8.81
N HIS A 52 12.96 -2.73 -8.93
CA HIS A 52 13.05 -1.73 -7.86
C HIS A 52 11.73 -0.97 -7.68
N ARG A 53 10.62 -1.55 -8.09
CA ARG A 53 9.33 -0.89 -8.12
C ARG A 53 8.89 -0.41 -6.73
N GLU A 54 9.03 -1.25 -5.72
CA GLU A 54 8.65 -0.93 -4.34
C GLU A 54 9.68 0.00 -3.68
N SER A 55 10.97 -0.30 -3.81
CA SER A 55 12.04 0.49 -3.18
C SER A 55 12.18 1.91 -3.74
N TRP A 56 11.95 2.09 -5.05
CA TRP A 56 12.00 3.41 -5.69
C TRP A 56 10.63 4.10 -5.79
N GLN A 57 9.55 3.43 -5.38
CA GLN A 57 8.16 3.92 -5.53
C GLN A 57 7.89 4.41 -6.97
N SER A 58 8.37 3.63 -7.94
CA SER A 58 8.32 4.00 -9.36
C SER A 58 7.71 2.89 -10.22
N PRO A 59 6.64 3.16 -10.99
CA PRO A 59 6.06 2.18 -11.90
C PRO A 59 6.98 1.83 -13.07
N LEU A 60 8.02 2.63 -13.33
CA LEU A 60 8.99 2.41 -14.41
C LEU A 60 10.20 1.57 -13.97
N ALA A 61 10.36 1.29 -12.69
CA ALA A 61 11.53 0.62 -12.14
C ALA A 61 11.50 -0.91 -12.35
N HIS A 62 11.18 -1.34 -13.57
CA HIS A 62 11.32 -2.72 -14.02
C HIS A 62 12.76 -3.04 -14.40
N ALA A 63 13.19 -4.26 -14.14
CA ALA A 63 14.57 -4.71 -14.36
C ALA A 63 15.05 -4.41 -15.80
N GLU A 64 14.20 -4.67 -16.80
CA GLU A 64 14.50 -4.47 -18.21
C GLU A 64 14.75 -2.99 -18.53
N VAL A 65 13.87 -2.08 -18.07
CA VAL A 65 14.00 -0.63 -18.29
C VAL A 65 15.27 -0.09 -17.67
N ILE A 66 15.59 -0.50 -16.44
CA ILE A 66 16.80 -0.10 -15.74
C ILE A 66 18.05 -0.57 -16.49
N VAL A 67 18.04 -1.83 -16.96
CA VAL A 67 19.17 -2.42 -17.71
C VAL A 67 19.40 -1.69 -19.03
N LEU A 68 18.35 -1.42 -19.80
CA LEU A 68 18.44 -0.68 -21.06
C LEU A 68 19.02 0.72 -20.83
N HIS A 69 18.50 1.44 -19.84
CA HIS A 69 18.99 2.76 -19.48
C HIS A 69 20.48 2.76 -19.06
N THR A 70 20.86 1.80 -18.20
CA THR A 70 22.23 1.68 -17.70
C THR A 70 23.21 1.34 -18.80
N ALA A 71 22.84 0.38 -19.67
CA ALA A 71 23.67 -0.04 -20.80
C ALA A 71 23.85 1.09 -21.80
N SER A 72 22.78 1.79 -22.18
CA SER A 72 22.83 2.93 -23.10
C SER A 72 23.76 4.03 -22.62
N LYS A 73 23.74 4.36 -21.34
CA LYS A 73 24.67 5.31 -20.74
C LYS A 73 26.11 4.81 -20.78
N LYS A 74 26.33 3.53 -20.47
CA LYS A 74 27.67 2.94 -20.42
C LYS A 74 28.37 2.94 -21.77
N ILE A 75 27.60 2.65 -22.86
CA ILE A 75 28.18 2.62 -24.22
C ILE A 75 28.04 3.95 -24.98
N HIS A 76 27.43 4.96 -24.34
CA HIS A 76 27.14 6.27 -24.93
C HIS A 76 26.33 6.18 -26.24
N ASN A 77 25.42 5.20 -26.30
CA ASN A 77 24.54 4.99 -27.45
C ASN A 77 23.20 4.40 -26.99
N TRP A 78 22.08 4.99 -27.44
CA TRP A 78 20.75 4.48 -27.14
C TRP A 78 20.39 3.23 -27.99
N ARG A 79 21.05 3.03 -29.13
CA ARG A 79 20.91 1.82 -29.94
C ARG A 79 21.75 0.70 -29.32
N LEU A 80 21.08 -0.34 -28.87
CA LEU A 80 21.69 -1.55 -28.29
C LEU A 80 21.70 -2.68 -29.31
N GLU A 81 22.11 -2.34 -30.53
CA GLU A 81 22.12 -3.26 -31.69
C GLU A 81 23.00 -4.48 -31.40
N ASN A 82 22.56 -5.64 -31.89
CA ASN A 82 23.23 -6.94 -31.71
C ASN A 82 23.38 -7.39 -30.23
N CYS A 83 22.77 -6.67 -29.25
CA CYS A 83 22.73 -7.10 -27.86
C CYS A 83 21.62 -8.13 -27.63
N THR A 84 21.80 -8.98 -26.61
CA THR A 84 20.78 -9.94 -26.14
C THR A 84 20.36 -9.57 -24.71
N LEU A 85 19.06 -9.40 -24.50
CA LEU A 85 18.49 -9.28 -23.16
C LEU A 85 18.09 -10.66 -22.64
N TYR A 86 18.50 -10.97 -21.40
CA TYR A 86 18.00 -12.11 -20.62
C TYR A 86 17.13 -11.58 -19.49
N VAL A 87 15.95 -12.15 -19.29
CA VAL A 87 15.03 -11.75 -18.22
C VAL A 87 14.28 -12.97 -17.68
N THR A 88 14.08 -13.02 -16.37
CA THR A 88 13.48 -14.20 -15.70
C THR A 88 11.98 -14.35 -15.95
N LEU A 89 11.28 -13.26 -16.30
CA LEU A 89 9.85 -13.21 -16.60
C LEU A 89 9.62 -12.55 -17.96
N GLU A 90 8.60 -12.99 -18.68
CA GLU A 90 8.19 -12.39 -19.95
C GLU A 90 7.99 -10.88 -19.83
N PRO A 91 8.60 -10.04 -20.70
CA PRO A 91 8.46 -8.59 -20.66
C PRO A 91 7.01 -8.14 -20.82
N CYS A 92 6.60 -7.18 -19.99
CA CYS A 92 5.30 -6.51 -20.12
C CYS A 92 5.30 -5.51 -21.30
N LEU A 93 4.13 -4.92 -21.61
CA LEU A 93 3.98 -4.01 -22.77
C LEU A 93 4.93 -2.79 -22.72
N MET A 94 5.16 -2.21 -21.53
CA MET A 94 6.11 -1.11 -21.33
C MET A 94 7.54 -1.55 -21.68
N CYS A 95 7.96 -2.71 -21.17
CA CYS A 95 9.30 -3.24 -21.38
C CYS A 95 9.51 -3.70 -22.85
N ALA A 96 8.49 -4.33 -23.44
CA ALA A 96 8.52 -4.71 -24.86
C ALA A 96 8.68 -3.48 -25.77
N GLY A 97 7.95 -2.40 -25.49
CA GLY A 97 8.11 -1.13 -26.18
C GLY A 97 9.52 -0.54 -26.03
N ALA A 98 10.07 -0.56 -24.82
CA ALA A 98 11.44 -0.08 -24.56
C ALA A 98 12.50 -0.90 -25.30
N LEU A 99 12.33 -2.23 -25.38
CA LEU A 99 13.21 -3.14 -26.11
C LEU A 99 13.21 -2.85 -27.62
N LEU A 100 12.03 -2.62 -28.20
CA LEU A 100 11.90 -2.22 -29.61
C LEU A 100 12.60 -0.89 -29.88
N GLN A 101 12.34 0.12 -29.03
CA GLN A 101 12.94 1.44 -29.20
C GLN A 101 14.47 1.41 -29.08
N SER A 102 15.02 0.59 -28.18
CA SER A 102 16.46 0.44 -27.98
C SER A 102 17.17 -0.44 -29.03
N ARG A 103 16.43 -1.03 -29.99
CA ARG A 103 16.99 -1.85 -31.06
C ARG A 103 17.73 -3.12 -30.60
N VAL A 104 17.29 -3.69 -29.47
CA VAL A 104 17.83 -4.96 -29.00
C VAL A 104 17.56 -6.06 -30.03
N LYS A 105 18.57 -6.88 -30.33
CA LYS A 105 18.47 -7.93 -31.37
C LYS A 105 17.65 -9.12 -30.87
N ARG A 106 17.89 -9.57 -29.65
CA ARG A 106 17.32 -10.80 -29.10
C ARG A 106 16.86 -10.66 -27.66
N VAL A 107 15.73 -11.27 -27.34
CA VAL A 107 15.21 -11.40 -25.98
C VAL A 107 15.10 -12.89 -25.61
N VAL A 108 15.67 -13.25 -24.47
CA VAL A 108 15.59 -14.58 -23.88
C VAL A 108 14.87 -14.45 -22.54
N TYR A 109 13.74 -15.12 -22.38
CA TYR A 109 13.03 -15.08 -21.12
C TYR A 109 12.77 -16.46 -20.52
N GLY A 110 12.64 -16.50 -19.18
CA GLY A 110 12.43 -17.74 -18.43
C GLY A 110 11.00 -18.24 -18.53
N VAL A 111 10.05 -17.51 -17.95
CA VAL A 111 8.65 -17.93 -17.82
C VAL A 111 7.69 -16.93 -18.45
N LYS A 112 6.59 -17.41 -19.03
CA LYS A 112 5.48 -16.60 -19.56
C LYS A 112 4.74 -15.88 -18.45
N ASP A 113 4.23 -14.67 -18.76
CA ASP A 113 3.32 -13.93 -17.87
C ASP A 113 1.92 -13.84 -18.47
N PRO A 114 0.98 -14.71 -18.05
CA PRO A 114 -0.39 -14.69 -18.56
C PRO A 114 -1.18 -13.43 -18.24
N LYS A 115 -0.69 -12.60 -17.29
CA LYS A 115 -1.40 -11.41 -16.80
C LYS A 115 -0.96 -10.12 -17.47
N SER A 116 0.31 -10.01 -17.86
CA SER A 116 0.88 -8.77 -18.39
C SER A 116 1.90 -8.97 -19.50
N GLY A 117 2.23 -10.21 -19.86
CA GLY A 117 3.22 -10.54 -20.87
C GLY A 117 2.87 -10.01 -22.26
N ALA A 118 3.84 -9.37 -22.91
CA ALA A 118 3.62 -8.69 -24.17
C ALA A 118 4.47 -9.25 -25.32
N VAL A 119 5.06 -10.43 -25.15
CA VAL A 119 5.87 -11.11 -26.17
C VAL A 119 5.11 -12.28 -26.81
N ASP A 120 4.55 -13.16 -25.96
CA ASP A 120 3.86 -14.39 -26.39
C ASP A 120 2.52 -14.63 -25.70
N SER A 121 2.23 -13.95 -24.55
CA SER A 121 1.04 -14.20 -23.72
C SER A 121 -0.15 -13.34 -24.12
N LEU A 122 -0.34 -12.13 -23.53
CA LEU A 122 -1.48 -11.27 -23.85
C LEU A 122 -1.30 -10.54 -25.19
N TYR A 123 -0.08 -10.16 -25.51
CA TYR A 123 0.28 -9.47 -26.75
C TYR A 123 1.38 -10.24 -27.45
N LYS A 124 1.48 -10.04 -28.76
CA LYS A 124 2.52 -10.59 -29.63
C LYS A 124 3.32 -9.46 -30.26
N THR A 125 3.78 -8.54 -29.44
CA THR A 125 4.36 -7.27 -29.89
C THR A 125 5.53 -7.46 -30.86
N PHE A 126 6.41 -8.44 -30.63
CA PHE A 126 7.57 -8.67 -31.48
C PHE A 126 7.25 -9.41 -32.81
N GLN A 127 6.02 -9.89 -32.96
CA GLN A 127 5.54 -10.53 -34.19
C GLN A 127 4.85 -9.55 -35.13
N ASP A 128 4.63 -8.29 -34.74
CA ASP A 128 3.98 -7.28 -35.57
C ASP A 128 4.96 -6.77 -36.67
N LEU A 129 4.77 -7.22 -37.91
CA LEU A 129 5.61 -6.87 -39.04
C LEU A 129 5.52 -5.39 -39.46
N ARG A 130 4.58 -4.63 -38.97
CA ARG A 130 4.47 -3.18 -39.21
C ARG A 130 5.52 -2.40 -38.41
N LEU A 131 6.10 -3.00 -37.37
CA LEU A 131 7.15 -2.37 -36.60
C LEU A 131 8.45 -2.32 -37.37
N ASN A 132 9.16 -1.21 -37.26
CA ASN A 132 10.40 -0.93 -37.95
C ASN A 132 11.64 -1.65 -37.37
N HIS A 133 11.43 -2.54 -36.40
CA HIS A 133 12.47 -3.39 -35.81
C HIS A 133 11.84 -4.71 -35.36
N GLN A 134 12.52 -5.80 -35.64
CA GLN A 134 12.11 -7.15 -35.26
C GLN A 134 13.08 -7.68 -34.21
N ILE A 135 12.55 -8.35 -33.18
CA ILE A 135 13.33 -8.91 -32.07
C ILE A 135 13.21 -10.44 -32.14
N GLU A 136 14.34 -11.14 -32.14
CA GLU A 136 14.39 -12.60 -32.00
C GLU A 136 14.00 -12.98 -30.56
N VAL A 137 13.19 -14.04 -30.41
CA VAL A 137 12.69 -14.48 -29.11
C VAL A 137 13.11 -15.91 -28.82
N THR A 138 13.59 -16.16 -27.61
CA THR A 138 13.77 -17.51 -27.04
C THR A 138 13.09 -17.57 -25.70
N ALA A 139 12.12 -18.46 -25.56
CA ALA A 139 11.30 -18.62 -24.34
C ALA A 139 11.66 -19.92 -23.59
N GLY A 140 11.36 -19.95 -22.30
CA GLY A 140 11.39 -21.19 -21.52
C GLY A 140 12.77 -21.59 -20.99
N ILE A 141 13.76 -20.71 -21.01
CA ILE A 141 15.09 -21.02 -20.48
C ILE A 141 15.05 -21.05 -18.95
N LEU A 142 15.35 -22.20 -18.38
CA LEU A 142 15.24 -22.49 -16.93
C LEU A 142 13.83 -22.15 -16.37
N GLU A 143 12.80 -22.42 -17.14
CA GLU A 143 11.41 -22.04 -16.84
C GLU A 143 10.98 -22.51 -15.45
N GLN A 144 11.21 -23.77 -15.09
CA GLN A 144 10.82 -24.32 -13.79
C GLN A 144 11.43 -23.56 -12.60
N ASN A 145 12.71 -23.14 -12.74
CA ASN A 145 13.39 -22.35 -11.73
C ASN A 145 12.77 -20.95 -11.57
N CYS A 146 12.44 -20.32 -12.70
CA CYS A 146 11.77 -19.01 -12.72
C CYS A 146 10.36 -19.09 -12.10
N VAL A 147 9.57 -20.10 -12.48
CA VAL A 147 8.24 -20.37 -11.89
C VAL A 147 8.34 -20.56 -10.40
N LYS A 148 9.25 -21.43 -9.93
CA LYS A 148 9.42 -21.71 -8.51
C LYS A 148 9.72 -20.44 -7.72
N LEU A 149 10.68 -19.64 -8.17
CA LEU A 149 11.09 -18.42 -7.48
C LEU A 149 9.91 -17.42 -7.33
N LEU A 150 9.11 -17.24 -8.39
CA LEU A 150 7.92 -16.39 -8.36
C LEU A 150 6.83 -16.94 -7.43
N GLN A 151 6.57 -18.26 -7.50
CA GLN A 151 5.57 -18.91 -6.66
C GLN A 151 5.92 -18.82 -5.17
N ASP A 152 7.16 -19.09 -4.81
CA ASP A 152 7.65 -19.02 -3.43
C ASP A 152 7.51 -17.58 -2.88
N PHE A 153 7.87 -16.57 -3.66
CA PHE A 153 7.69 -15.17 -3.29
C PHE A 153 6.23 -14.82 -3.03
N PHE A 154 5.34 -15.10 -3.97
CA PHE A 154 3.92 -14.77 -3.81
C PHE A 154 3.22 -15.59 -2.73
N LYS A 155 3.70 -16.82 -2.46
CA LYS A 155 3.22 -17.63 -1.33
C LYS A 155 3.60 -16.97 -0.01
N SER A 156 4.85 -16.60 0.17
CA SER A 156 5.36 -15.89 1.35
C SER A 156 4.58 -14.59 1.61
N ARG A 157 4.39 -13.77 0.56
CA ARG A 157 3.61 -12.52 0.68
C ARG A 157 2.15 -12.75 1.08
N ARG A 158 1.50 -13.82 0.59
CA ARG A 158 0.15 -14.18 1.01
C ARG A 158 0.09 -14.64 2.46
N GLU A 159 1.11 -15.37 2.92
CA GLU A 159 1.21 -15.82 4.32
C GLU A 159 1.44 -14.63 5.26
N GLU A 160 2.35 -13.72 4.94
CA GLU A 160 2.55 -12.46 5.66
C GLU A 160 1.25 -11.65 5.75
N HIS A 161 0.54 -11.50 4.63
CA HIS A 161 -0.77 -10.82 4.59
C HIS A 161 -1.85 -11.51 5.45
N LYS A 162 -1.84 -12.85 5.52
CA LYS A 162 -2.76 -13.59 6.40
C LYS A 162 -2.43 -13.36 7.87
N ILE A 163 -1.16 -13.39 8.24
CA ILE A 163 -0.70 -13.12 9.61
C ILE A 163 -1.08 -11.71 10.03
N VAL A 164 -0.82 -10.70 9.19
CA VAL A 164 -1.22 -9.32 9.43
C VAL A 164 -2.75 -9.19 9.56
N LYS A 165 -3.53 -9.87 8.71
CA LYS A 165 -5.00 -9.90 8.84
C LYS A 165 -5.48 -10.56 10.14
N GLN A 166 -4.82 -11.62 10.59
CA GLN A 166 -5.19 -12.28 11.86
C GLN A 166 -4.84 -11.45 13.10
N GLN A 167 -3.86 -10.54 13.00
CA GLN A 167 -3.53 -9.59 14.05
C GLN A 167 -4.39 -8.32 14.01
N LYS A 168 -5.22 -8.12 12.98
CA LYS A 168 -6.11 -6.98 12.85
C LYS A 168 -7.28 -7.08 13.81
N ILE A 169 -7.35 -6.18 14.77
CA ILE A 169 -8.47 -6.09 15.70
C ILE A 169 -9.58 -5.28 15.03
N TYR A 170 -10.66 -5.94 14.64
CA TYR A 170 -11.85 -5.25 14.13
C TYR A 170 -12.67 -4.67 15.28
N ARG A 171 -12.92 -3.36 15.28
CA ARG A 171 -13.72 -2.67 16.29
C ARG A 171 -14.87 -1.90 15.66
N ARG A 172 -16.09 -2.27 15.99
CA ARG A 172 -17.24 -1.41 15.77
C ARG A 172 -17.24 -0.37 16.90
N ARG A 173 -17.28 0.91 16.50
CA ARG A 173 -17.17 2.03 17.45
C ARG A 173 -18.29 3.04 17.21
N ALA A 174 -18.62 3.77 18.26
CA ALA A 174 -19.43 4.97 18.19
C ALA A 174 -18.63 6.14 18.75
N SER A 175 -18.70 7.30 18.10
CA SER A 175 -18.07 8.55 18.56
C SER A 175 -19.04 9.70 18.42
N VAL A 176 -18.93 10.69 19.31
CA VAL A 176 -19.85 11.82 19.38
C VAL A 176 -19.11 13.14 19.23
N ILE A 177 -19.65 14.01 18.42
CA ILE A 177 -19.23 15.41 18.35
C ILE A 177 -20.25 16.22 19.15
N VAL A 178 -19.81 16.78 20.27
CA VAL A 178 -20.61 17.68 21.11
C VAL A 178 -20.03 19.07 20.99
N VAL A 179 -20.84 20.03 20.55
CA VAL A 179 -20.43 21.43 20.45
C VAL A 179 -21.29 22.27 21.40
N HIS A 180 -20.62 23.05 22.23
CA HIS A 180 -21.25 24.00 23.13
C HIS A 180 -20.42 25.28 23.22
N GLN A 181 -21.04 26.46 23.16
CA GLN A 181 -20.39 27.78 23.22
C GLN A 181 -19.14 27.86 22.29
N ASN A 182 -19.27 27.38 21.05
CA ASN A 182 -18.20 27.36 20.03
C ASN A 182 -16.94 26.58 20.43
N LYS A 183 -17.10 25.58 21.32
CA LYS A 183 -16.07 24.62 21.73
C LYS A 183 -16.53 23.19 21.48
N VAL A 184 -15.60 22.30 21.20
CA VAL A 184 -15.82 20.85 21.05
C VAL A 184 -15.38 20.12 22.30
N LEU A 185 -16.22 19.19 22.77
CA LEU A 185 -15.93 18.30 23.90
C LEU A 185 -14.99 17.18 23.49
N GLY A 186 -14.04 16.86 24.34
CA GLY A 186 -13.20 15.70 24.25
C GLY A 186 -12.31 15.54 25.46
N PHE A 187 -11.30 14.69 25.36
CA PHE A 187 -10.33 14.46 26.42
C PHE A 187 -8.94 14.15 25.86
N HIS A 188 -7.90 14.48 26.62
CA HIS A 188 -6.53 14.10 26.26
C HIS A 188 -6.21 12.70 26.77
N ALA A 189 -5.63 11.89 25.88
CA ALA A 189 -5.07 10.60 26.25
C ALA A 189 -3.67 10.42 25.66
N MET A 190 -2.84 9.66 26.37
CA MET A 190 -1.49 9.32 25.94
C MET A 190 -1.45 7.84 25.51
N ASP A 191 -0.99 7.58 24.28
CA ASP A 191 -0.78 6.22 23.83
C ASP A 191 0.26 5.50 24.70
N PRO A 192 -0.07 4.34 25.28
CA PRO A 192 0.82 3.66 26.22
C PRO A 192 2.15 3.22 25.63
N THR A 193 2.18 2.88 24.34
CA THR A 193 3.37 2.38 23.65
C THR A 193 4.18 3.51 23.01
N SER A 194 3.57 4.33 22.15
CA SER A 194 4.27 5.40 21.42
C SER A 194 4.52 6.66 22.23
N LYS A 195 3.85 6.80 23.40
CA LYS A 195 3.88 7.99 24.28
C LYS A 195 3.38 9.28 23.62
N LYS A 196 2.75 9.18 22.44
CA LYS A 196 2.12 10.31 21.77
C LYS A 196 0.84 10.72 22.49
N HIS A 197 0.60 12.02 22.52
CA HIS A 197 -0.62 12.61 23.09
C HIS A 197 -1.62 12.91 21.98
N TYR A 198 -2.87 12.55 22.23
CA TYR A 198 -3.99 12.79 21.34
C TYR A 198 -5.12 13.46 22.10
N PHE A 199 -5.91 14.27 21.39
CA PHE A 199 -7.20 14.71 21.87
C PHE A 199 -8.28 13.89 21.18
N PHE A 200 -9.08 13.18 21.94
CA PHE A 200 -10.14 12.33 21.42
C PHE A 200 -11.52 12.96 21.58
N MET A 201 -12.38 12.75 20.60
CA MET A 201 -13.82 12.89 20.77
C MET A 201 -14.32 11.74 21.65
N PRO A 202 -15.34 11.95 22.49
CA PRO A 202 -15.96 10.87 23.25
C PRO A 202 -16.39 9.74 22.33
N GLY A 203 -16.09 8.50 22.72
CA GLY A 203 -16.52 7.35 21.96
C GLY A 203 -15.65 6.13 22.15
N GLY A 204 -16.25 4.98 22.03
CA GLY A 204 -15.62 3.70 22.26
C GLY A 204 -16.22 2.54 21.51
N LYS A 205 -16.01 1.34 22.01
CA LYS A 205 -16.48 0.11 21.39
C LYS A 205 -17.99 -0.06 21.60
N ILE A 206 -18.69 -0.47 20.56
CA ILE A 206 -20.09 -0.90 20.66
C ILE A 206 -20.09 -2.31 21.25
N GLU A 207 -20.70 -2.48 22.42
CA GLU A 207 -20.78 -3.75 23.13
C GLU A 207 -21.84 -4.71 22.54
N LYS A 208 -21.85 -5.96 23.02
CA LYS A 208 -22.80 -6.97 22.55
C LYS A 208 -24.20 -6.56 23.03
N ASN A 209 -25.17 -6.54 22.11
CA ASN A 209 -26.57 -6.12 22.33
C ASN A 209 -26.78 -4.62 22.61
N GLU A 210 -25.84 -3.79 22.24
CA GLU A 210 -25.90 -2.33 22.34
C GLU A 210 -26.02 -1.73 20.92
N SER A 211 -26.84 -0.74 20.74
CA SER A 211 -26.88 0.08 19.53
C SER A 211 -25.71 1.08 19.48
N ALA A 212 -25.40 1.60 18.31
CA ALA A 212 -24.36 2.61 18.18
C ALA A 212 -24.70 3.92 18.91
N VAL A 213 -25.99 4.26 19.02
CA VAL A 213 -26.47 5.43 19.76
C VAL A 213 -26.30 5.23 21.29
N GLU A 214 -26.68 4.06 21.80
CA GLU A 214 -26.50 3.74 23.24
C GLU A 214 -25.01 3.74 23.60
N ALA A 215 -24.15 3.11 22.79
CA ALA A 215 -22.71 3.15 22.99
C ALA A 215 -22.16 4.58 23.01
N ALA A 216 -22.61 5.44 22.09
CA ALA A 216 -22.19 6.83 22.01
C ALA A 216 -22.54 7.62 23.30
N ILE A 217 -23.74 7.41 23.82
CA ILE A 217 -24.20 8.06 25.05
C ILE A 217 -23.42 7.53 26.26
N ARG A 218 -23.28 6.20 26.41
CA ARG A 218 -22.55 5.55 27.50
C ARG A 218 -21.09 6.00 27.56
N GLU A 219 -20.38 5.88 26.43
CA GLU A 219 -18.95 6.25 26.33
C GLU A 219 -18.73 7.74 26.63
N THR A 220 -19.64 8.62 26.16
CA THR A 220 -19.55 10.05 26.48
C THR A 220 -19.65 10.30 28.00
N LEU A 221 -20.57 9.61 28.69
CA LEU A 221 -20.69 9.72 30.13
C LEU A 221 -19.45 9.15 30.83
N GLU A 222 -18.97 7.98 30.43
CA GLU A 222 -17.82 7.30 31.03
C GLU A 222 -16.53 8.10 30.88
N GLU A 223 -16.27 8.66 29.68
CA GLU A 223 -15.02 9.34 29.35
C GLU A 223 -15.01 10.83 29.74
N THR A 224 -16.16 11.48 29.78
CA THR A 224 -16.25 12.93 30.01
C THR A 224 -17.12 13.36 31.20
N GLY A 225 -17.93 12.45 31.74
CA GLY A 225 -18.87 12.76 32.81
C GLY A 225 -20.08 13.58 32.38
N TYR A 226 -20.20 13.93 31.10
CA TYR A 226 -21.35 14.69 30.61
C TYR A 226 -22.46 13.76 30.10
N LYS A 227 -23.70 14.09 30.41
CA LYS A 227 -24.88 13.46 29.80
C LYS A 227 -25.28 14.21 28.54
N ILE A 228 -25.59 13.42 27.50
CA ILE A 228 -25.95 13.95 26.21
C ILE A 228 -27.20 13.25 25.64
N ARG A 229 -27.83 13.93 24.71
CA ARG A 229 -28.81 13.35 23.80
C ARG A 229 -28.23 13.38 22.37
N ILE A 230 -28.47 12.34 21.59
CA ILE A 230 -28.04 12.27 20.17
C ILE A 230 -29.08 12.94 19.29
N LEU A 231 -28.64 13.80 18.38
CA LEU A 231 -29.52 14.40 17.38
C LEU A 231 -29.97 13.34 16.39
N PRO A 232 -31.28 13.17 16.17
CA PRO A 232 -31.81 12.18 15.23
C PRO A 232 -31.38 12.48 13.78
N ASN A 233 -31.29 11.42 12.97
CA ASN A 233 -30.98 11.51 11.53
C ASN A 233 -29.60 12.11 11.18
N HIS A 234 -28.67 12.12 12.13
CA HIS A 234 -27.30 12.57 11.92
C HIS A 234 -26.31 11.46 12.32
N GLU A 235 -26.10 10.52 11.41
CA GLU A 235 -25.07 9.50 11.49
C GLU A 235 -24.14 9.59 10.27
N LEU A 236 -22.82 9.51 10.55
CA LEU A 236 -21.80 9.39 9.53
C LEU A 236 -20.97 8.15 9.84
N ARG A 237 -20.87 7.20 8.91
CA ARG A 237 -20.07 6.00 9.09
C ARG A 237 -18.78 6.07 8.30
N ARG A 238 -17.66 5.72 8.97
CA ARG A 238 -16.32 5.69 8.40
C ARG A 238 -15.57 4.43 8.80
N ARG A 239 -14.75 3.92 7.89
CA ARG A 239 -13.85 2.81 8.12
C ARG A 239 -12.43 3.28 7.94
N TYR A 240 -11.59 3.06 8.97
CA TYR A 240 -10.20 3.48 8.99
C TYR A 240 -9.37 2.62 9.92
N ASP A 241 -8.07 2.65 9.73
CA ASP A 241 -7.10 1.98 10.59
C ASP A 241 -6.52 3.00 11.57
N PHE A 242 -6.51 2.67 12.84
CA PHE A 242 -5.93 3.52 13.90
C PHE A 242 -4.97 2.70 14.77
N GLU A 243 -3.73 3.16 14.86
CA GLU A 243 -2.73 2.54 15.73
C GLU A 243 -2.87 3.07 17.16
N TRP A 244 -3.03 2.16 18.11
CA TRP A 244 -3.11 2.43 19.53
C TRP A 244 -2.51 1.28 20.33
N ASP A 245 -1.63 1.58 21.29
CA ASP A 245 -0.95 0.59 22.14
C ASP A 245 -0.19 -0.46 21.31
N GLY A 246 0.52 -0.02 20.27
CA GLY A 246 1.29 -0.89 19.38
C GLY A 246 0.47 -1.85 18.51
N ARG A 247 -0.85 -1.64 18.42
CA ARG A 247 -1.78 -2.49 17.66
C ARG A 247 -2.54 -1.68 16.63
N VAL A 248 -2.69 -2.22 15.42
CA VAL A 248 -3.54 -1.62 14.40
C VAL A 248 -4.98 -2.06 14.60
N ASN A 249 -5.85 -1.11 14.94
CA ASN A 249 -7.29 -1.32 15.08
C ASN A 249 -8.00 -0.94 13.79
N HIS A 250 -8.76 -1.87 13.20
CA HIS A 250 -9.67 -1.60 12.10
C HIS A 250 -10.97 -1.09 12.66
N CYS A 251 -11.14 0.21 12.64
CA CYS A 251 -12.31 0.89 13.18
C CYS A 251 -13.40 1.01 12.10
N ASP A 252 -14.61 0.54 12.43
CA ASP A 252 -15.85 0.86 11.71
C ASP A 252 -16.65 1.75 12.66
N THR A 253 -16.53 3.08 12.49
CA THR A 253 -17.01 4.07 13.43
C THR A 253 -18.23 4.80 12.91
N SER A 254 -19.31 4.80 13.72
CA SER A 254 -20.46 5.68 13.55
C SER A 254 -20.23 6.97 14.34
N PHE A 255 -20.16 8.09 13.65
CA PHE A 255 -20.07 9.43 14.22
C PHE A 255 -21.45 10.02 14.37
N PHE A 256 -21.75 10.57 15.54
CA PHE A 256 -23.02 11.23 15.87
C PHE A 256 -22.79 12.66 16.27
N VAL A 257 -23.87 13.45 16.26
CA VAL A 257 -23.91 14.78 16.85
C VAL A 257 -24.68 14.71 18.17
N GLY A 258 -24.03 15.11 19.25
CA GLY A 258 -24.62 15.15 20.60
C GLY A 258 -24.93 16.57 21.04
N ILE A 259 -25.92 16.70 21.91
CA ILE A 259 -26.20 17.93 22.66
C ILE A 259 -26.18 17.62 24.16
N LEU A 260 -25.68 18.54 24.94
CA LEU A 260 -25.74 18.43 26.40
C LEU A 260 -27.19 18.30 26.85
N ASP A 261 -27.42 17.48 27.86
CA ASP A 261 -28.70 17.43 28.54
C ASP A 261 -28.84 18.67 29.42
N GLU A 262 -30.00 19.36 29.38
CA GLU A 262 -30.20 20.68 29.96
C GLU A 262 -29.96 20.71 31.49
N ASP A 263 -30.12 19.58 32.14
CA ASP A 263 -29.88 19.45 33.59
C ASP A 263 -28.42 19.10 33.98
N TRP A 264 -27.49 19.04 33.01
CA TRP A 264 -26.15 18.49 33.23
C TRP A 264 -25.03 19.31 32.59
N PHE A 265 -24.87 20.57 33.01
CA PHE A 265 -23.77 21.45 32.59
C PHE A 265 -22.46 21.20 33.34
N GLU A 266 -22.48 20.47 34.46
CA GLU A 266 -21.29 20.07 35.20
C GLU A 266 -21.04 18.55 35.03
N PRO A 267 -19.79 18.13 34.71
CA PRO A 267 -19.48 16.73 34.56
C PRO A 267 -19.43 16.00 35.89
N VAL A 268 -19.92 14.77 35.95
CA VAL A 268 -19.65 13.89 37.07
C VAL A 268 -18.19 13.42 37.07
N PRO A 269 -17.58 13.10 38.23
CA PRO A 269 -16.22 12.58 38.28
C PRO A 269 -16.05 11.31 37.41
N VAL A 270 -15.08 11.33 36.53
CA VAL A 270 -14.77 10.20 35.62
C VAL A 270 -13.81 9.25 36.33
N LYS A 271 -14.13 7.96 36.31
CA LYS A 271 -13.26 6.87 36.83
C LYS A 271 -12.64 6.09 35.67
N ASP A 272 -12.37 6.76 34.57
CA ASP A 272 -11.81 6.10 33.37
C ASP A 272 -10.31 5.78 33.53
N ALA A 273 -9.77 5.04 32.58
CA ALA A 273 -8.40 4.51 32.59
C ALA A 273 -7.34 5.59 32.92
N PRO A 274 -6.18 5.21 33.47
CA PRO A 274 -5.12 6.14 33.90
C PRO A 274 -4.60 7.09 32.82
N TYR A 275 -4.91 6.79 31.55
CA TYR A 275 -4.49 7.60 30.39
C TYR A 275 -5.44 8.77 30.10
N ASN A 276 -6.67 8.80 30.63
CA ASN A 276 -7.65 9.87 30.42
C ASN A 276 -7.40 11.00 31.44
N LYS A 277 -7.17 12.22 30.95
CA LYS A 277 -6.91 13.42 31.80
C LYS A 277 -8.17 14.21 32.13
N GLY A 278 -9.34 13.63 31.92
CA GLY A 278 -10.64 14.25 32.12
C GLY A 278 -11.13 15.11 30.97
N PRO A 279 -12.41 15.55 31.03
CA PRO A 279 -13.06 16.28 29.95
C PRO A 279 -12.45 17.65 29.75
N GLN A 280 -12.36 18.06 28.49
CA GLN A 280 -11.92 19.39 28.09
C GLN A 280 -12.75 19.93 26.93
N TRP A 281 -12.89 21.25 26.89
CA TRP A 281 -13.58 21.99 25.85
C TRP A 281 -12.58 22.82 25.04
N LEU A 282 -12.32 22.42 23.79
CA LEU A 282 -11.38 23.12 22.91
C LEU A 282 -12.11 23.96 21.85
N PRO A 283 -11.57 25.15 21.49
CA PRO A 283 -12.22 26.02 20.49
C PRO A 283 -12.38 25.34 19.14
N VAL A 284 -13.56 25.40 18.54
CA VAL A 284 -13.86 24.86 17.21
C VAL A 284 -12.95 25.43 16.12
N LYS A 285 -12.46 26.67 16.26
CA LYS A 285 -11.51 27.26 15.31
C LYS A 285 -10.19 26.51 15.19
N ASN A 286 -9.83 25.72 16.19
CA ASN A 286 -8.60 24.91 16.23
C ASN A 286 -8.83 23.45 15.81
N LEU A 287 -9.98 23.12 15.24
CA LEU A 287 -10.40 21.76 14.95
C LEU A 287 -9.38 20.98 14.10
N ASP A 288 -8.79 21.67 13.14
CA ASP A 288 -7.81 21.09 12.23
C ASP A 288 -6.49 20.73 12.93
N ASP A 289 -6.06 21.55 13.89
CA ASP A 289 -4.86 21.28 14.68
C ASP A 289 -5.11 20.18 15.72
N ILE A 290 -6.33 20.11 16.26
CA ILE A 290 -6.72 19.15 17.28
C ILE A 290 -6.80 17.72 16.75
N PHE A 291 -7.39 17.52 15.55
CA PHE A 291 -7.68 16.20 14.98
C PHE A 291 -6.84 15.85 13.75
N ASN A 292 -5.73 16.57 13.51
CA ASN A 292 -4.85 16.34 12.33
C ASN A 292 -4.11 14.99 12.35
N TYR A 293 -4.13 14.28 13.45
CA TYR A 293 -3.46 13.00 13.61
C TYR A 293 -4.10 11.87 12.80
N HIS A 294 -5.36 12.04 12.35
CA HIS A 294 -6.01 11.08 11.47
C HIS A 294 -7.06 11.74 10.55
N PRO A 295 -6.97 11.54 9.21
CA PRO A 295 -7.86 12.24 8.26
C PRO A 295 -9.34 11.91 8.42
N ASP A 296 -9.71 10.64 8.69
CA ASP A 296 -11.11 10.25 8.88
C ASP A 296 -11.70 10.74 10.19
N ILE A 297 -10.90 10.87 11.24
CA ILE A 297 -11.31 11.44 12.52
C ILE A 297 -11.53 12.95 12.37
N LEU A 298 -10.60 13.66 11.73
CA LEU A 298 -10.77 15.08 11.41
C LEU A 298 -12.00 15.33 10.53
N TRP A 299 -12.22 14.46 9.55
CA TRP A 299 -13.40 14.57 8.69
C TRP A 299 -14.70 14.37 9.47
N GLY A 300 -14.76 13.38 10.38
CA GLY A 300 -15.88 13.17 11.30
C GLY A 300 -16.14 14.39 12.19
N ALA A 301 -15.08 14.98 12.76
CA ALA A 301 -15.16 16.18 13.58
C ALA A 301 -15.71 17.37 12.80
N ARG A 302 -15.19 17.68 11.62
CA ARG A 302 -15.68 18.75 10.73
C ARG A 302 -17.14 18.57 10.35
N TRP A 303 -17.51 17.33 9.99
CA TRP A 303 -18.90 17.00 9.67
C TRP A 303 -19.84 17.25 10.85
N GLY A 304 -19.49 16.78 12.04
CA GLY A 304 -20.30 16.95 13.23
C GLY A 304 -20.44 18.39 13.65
N VAL A 305 -19.36 19.18 13.64
CA VAL A 305 -19.42 20.63 13.91
C VAL A 305 -20.34 21.34 12.91
N LYS A 306 -20.20 21.07 11.60
CA LYS A 306 -21.09 21.63 10.59
C LYS A 306 -22.57 21.30 10.85
N LYS A 307 -22.87 20.07 11.27
CA LYS A 307 -24.24 19.64 11.60
C LYS A 307 -24.77 20.25 12.87
N SER A 308 -23.93 20.45 13.90
CA SER A 308 -24.34 21.11 15.14
C SER A 308 -24.67 22.61 14.96
N LEU A 309 -24.03 23.29 13.96
CA LEU A 309 -24.29 24.70 13.68
C LEU A 309 -25.53 24.95 12.78
N LEU A 310 -26.04 23.91 12.12
CA LEU A 310 -27.24 23.98 11.25
C LEU A 310 -28.54 23.73 12.03
N ARG A 311 -28.56 23.88 13.34
CA ARG A 311 -29.80 23.77 14.13
C ARG A 311 -30.74 24.91 13.78
N PRO A 312 -32.04 24.66 13.51
CA PRO A 312 -33.06 25.64 13.78
C PRO A 312 -33.15 25.78 15.31
N ASP A 313 -33.16 26.99 15.80
CA ASP A 313 -33.43 27.36 17.19
C ASP A 313 -34.76 26.77 17.67
#